data_7be07aa8faec93a6345745c3d3bd4cd1
#
_entry.id   7be07aa8faec93a6345745c3d3bd4cd1
#
_cell.length_a   1.000
_cell.length_b   1.000
_cell.length_c   1.000
_cell.angle_alpha   90.00
_cell.angle_beta   90.00
_cell.angle_gamma   90.00
#
_symmetry.space_group_name_H-M   'P 1'
#
loop_
_entity.id
_entity.type
_entity.pdbx_description
1 polymer ?
#
loop_
_entity_poly.entity_id
_entity_poly.type
_entity_poly.pdbx_seq_one_letter_code
_entity_poly.pdbx_strand_id
1 'polypeptide(L)'
;MSNWLMRDVPALGKTVHRIGLAGNFGIDTKTYAAALEAGINYVFWTPKMTKATPALKAALKRDRESIVVATGPTLAFFGSSLRKSTEQTLRQLNIEYIDILQQFWLGKTSAQTASTMDTLRSLKDEGKVRLIGTSIHDRVRAGQLAKDRVYDMLMIR
;
A
#
# COMPACT_ATOMS: atom_id res chain seq x y z
N MET A 1 17.40 23.01 8.00
CA MET A 1 16.88 23.03 6.62
C MET A 1 15.88 21.89 6.48
N SER A 2 14.63 22.18 6.10
CA SER A 2 13.65 21.12 5.88
C SER A 2 14.10 20.28 4.68
N ASN A 3 14.24 18.98 4.89
CA ASN A 3 14.56 18.07 3.78
C ASN A 3 13.33 17.98 2.86
N TRP A 4 13.33 18.77 1.77
CA TRP A 4 12.19 18.82 0.84
C TRP A 4 11.82 17.46 0.23
N LEU A 5 12.77 16.50 0.23
CA LEU A 5 12.52 15.11 -0.23
C LEU A 5 11.63 14.33 0.71
N MET A 6 11.51 14.74 1.97
CA MET A 6 10.72 14.03 2.96
C MET A 6 9.37 14.70 3.20
N ARG A 7 8.37 13.91 3.56
CA ARG A 7 7.02 14.38 3.87
C ARG A 7 6.44 13.60 5.04
N ASP A 8 5.94 14.34 6.02
CA ASP A 8 5.22 13.70 7.13
C ASP A 8 3.85 13.22 6.66
N VAL A 9 3.50 12.03 7.14
CA VAL A 9 2.18 11.39 6.99
C VAL A 9 1.61 11.18 8.39
N PRO A 10 0.97 12.20 8.99
CA PRO A 10 0.52 12.16 10.39
C PRO A 10 -0.38 10.97 10.70
N ALA A 11 -1.23 10.57 9.75
CA ALA A 11 -2.13 9.41 9.90
C ALA A 11 -1.39 8.07 10.08
N LEU A 12 -0.11 7.99 9.70
CA LEU A 12 0.76 6.83 9.91
C LEU A 12 1.76 7.05 11.05
N GLY A 13 1.93 8.28 11.52
CA GLY A 13 3.01 8.66 12.44
C GLY A 13 4.39 8.51 11.81
N LYS A 14 4.50 8.59 10.47
CA LYS A 14 5.74 8.32 9.72
C LYS A 14 6.09 9.47 8.79
N THR A 15 7.39 9.65 8.55
CA THR A 15 7.91 10.53 7.51
C THR A 15 8.33 9.68 6.31
N VAL A 16 7.87 10.04 5.12
CA VAL A 16 8.11 9.30 3.88
C VAL A 16 8.90 10.12 2.86
N HIS A 17 9.67 9.44 2.05
CA HIS A 17 10.27 10.04 0.86
C HIS A 17 9.18 10.38 -0.16
N ARG A 18 9.25 11.55 -0.79
CA ARG A 18 8.24 12.01 -1.78
C ARG A 18 8.18 11.14 -3.03
N ILE A 19 9.28 10.48 -3.38
CA ILE A 19 9.34 9.50 -4.46
C ILE A 19 9.11 8.14 -3.84
N GLY A 20 8.10 7.41 -4.33
CA GLY A 20 7.84 6.04 -3.96
C GLY A 20 8.58 5.05 -4.85
N LEU A 21 8.81 3.85 -4.35
CA LEU A 21 9.48 2.76 -5.03
C LEU A 21 8.49 1.66 -5.40
N ALA A 22 8.46 1.26 -6.67
CA ALA A 22 7.71 0.11 -7.15
C ALA A 22 8.66 -0.96 -7.71
N GLY A 23 8.33 -2.23 -7.50
CA GLY A 23 9.17 -3.36 -7.90
C GLY A 23 8.82 -3.97 -9.27
N ASN A 24 8.06 -3.27 -10.10
CA ASN A 24 7.71 -3.67 -11.46
C ASN A 24 8.66 -3.01 -12.50
N PHE A 25 8.47 -3.30 -13.77
CA PHE A 25 9.25 -2.75 -14.88
C PHE A 25 10.75 -3.10 -14.87
N GLY A 26 11.10 -4.29 -14.38
CA GLY A 26 12.42 -4.89 -14.62
C GLY A 26 13.52 -4.52 -13.60
N ILE A 27 13.21 -3.80 -12.54
CA ILE A 27 14.17 -3.56 -11.45
C ILE A 27 14.62 -4.89 -10.83
N ASP A 28 15.92 -5.08 -10.66
CA ASP A 28 16.48 -6.24 -9.99
C ASP A 28 16.55 -6.06 -8.46
N THR A 29 16.85 -7.15 -7.76
CA THR A 29 16.92 -7.17 -6.29
C THR A 29 17.99 -6.21 -5.74
N LYS A 30 19.16 -6.12 -6.39
CA LYS A 30 20.28 -5.28 -5.93
C LYS A 30 19.94 -3.80 -6.07
N THR A 31 19.41 -3.40 -7.21
CA THR A 31 18.99 -2.02 -7.48
C THR A 31 17.84 -1.60 -6.55
N TYR A 32 16.90 -2.52 -6.30
CA TYR A 32 15.81 -2.28 -5.35
C TYR A 32 16.33 -2.07 -3.92
N ALA A 33 17.29 -2.90 -3.48
CA ALA A 33 17.94 -2.75 -2.18
C ALA A 33 18.66 -1.40 -2.06
N ALA A 34 19.44 -1.02 -3.08
CA ALA A 34 20.16 0.27 -3.10
C ALA A 34 19.20 1.47 -3.00
N ALA A 35 18.01 1.41 -3.63
CA ALA A 35 17.00 2.46 -3.52
C ALA A 35 16.44 2.58 -2.08
N LEU A 36 16.21 1.45 -1.40
CA LEU A 36 15.80 1.46 0.00
C LEU A 36 16.91 2.01 0.92
N GLU A 37 18.17 1.65 0.67
CA GLU A 37 19.34 2.15 1.41
C GLU A 37 19.56 3.65 1.20
N ALA A 38 19.23 4.17 0.02
CA ALA A 38 19.22 5.60 -0.28
C ALA A 38 18.12 6.40 0.41
N GLY A 39 17.25 5.74 1.21
CA GLY A 39 16.22 6.37 2.02
C GLY A 39 14.83 6.44 1.38
N ILE A 40 14.63 5.80 0.21
CA ILE A 40 13.28 5.68 -0.34
C ILE A 40 12.51 4.65 0.48
N ASN A 41 11.55 5.09 1.26
CA ASN A 41 10.86 4.27 2.26
C ASN A 41 9.34 4.15 2.05
N TYR A 42 8.79 4.75 0.99
CA TYR A 42 7.41 4.52 0.55
C TYR A 42 7.42 3.49 -0.58
N VAL A 43 6.90 2.30 -0.31
CA VAL A 43 6.99 1.15 -1.21
C VAL A 43 5.62 0.72 -1.68
N PHE A 44 5.42 0.70 -3.01
CA PHE A 44 4.30 0.01 -3.63
C PHE A 44 4.73 -1.41 -3.99
N TRP A 45 4.04 -2.40 -3.43
CA TRP A 45 4.38 -3.81 -3.62
C TRP A 45 3.17 -4.66 -3.98
N THR A 46 3.37 -5.68 -4.80
CA THR A 46 2.40 -6.74 -5.07
C THR A 46 3.11 -8.10 -5.15
N PRO A 47 2.39 -9.23 -4.95
CA PRO A 47 2.98 -10.58 -5.04
C PRO A 47 3.69 -10.89 -6.37
N LYS A 48 3.38 -10.15 -7.43
CA LYS A 48 4.02 -10.29 -8.75
C LYS A 48 5.44 -9.69 -8.82
N MET A 49 5.82 -8.87 -7.85
CA MET A 49 7.14 -8.21 -7.80
C MET A 49 8.20 -9.11 -7.17
N THR A 50 8.40 -10.30 -7.75
CA THR A 50 9.22 -11.37 -7.16
C THR A 50 10.68 -10.96 -6.97
N LYS A 51 11.26 -10.16 -7.88
CA LYS A 51 12.65 -9.65 -7.79
C LYS A 51 12.83 -8.61 -6.67
N ALA A 52 11.81 -7.82 -6.36
CA ALA A 52 11.85 -6.82 -5.30
C ALA A 52 11.65 -7.44 -3.91
N THR A 53 10.91 -8.55 -3.83
CA THR A 53 10.49 -9.16 -2.56
C THR A 53 11.64 -9.51 -1.60
N PRO A 54 12.77 -10.13 -2.03
CA PRO A 54 13.86 -10.44 -1.10
C PRO A 54 14.46 -9.19 -0.44
N ALA A 55 14.72 -8.14 -1.21
CA ALA A 55 15.26 -6.88 -0.69
C ALA A 55 14.27 -6.18 0.25
N LEU A 56 12.98 -6.14 -0.12
CA LEU A 56 11.94 -5.58 0.74
C LEU A 56 11.83 -6.34 2.06
N LYS A 57 11.80 -7.67 2.03
CA LYS A 57 11.75 -8.49 3.26
C LYS A 57 12.96 -8.24 4.17
N ALA A 58 14.16 -8.13 3.60
CA ALA A 58 15.37 -7.82 4.37
C ALA A 58 15.28 -6.45 5.04
N ALA A 59 14.79 -5.44 4.31
CA ALA A 59 14.60 -4.09 4.85
C ALA A 59 13.52 -4.06 5.95
N LEU A 60 12.37 -4.71 5.74
CA LEU A 60 11.29 -4.81 6.72
C LEU A 60 11.72 -5.54 8.01
N LYS A 61 12.56 -6.57 7.89
CA LYS A 61 13.14 -7.28 9.05
C LYS A 61 14.10 -6.38 9.84
N ARG A 62 14.85 -5.52 9.14
CA ARG A 62 15.83 -4.61 9.77
C ARG A 62 15.13 -3.47 10.49
N ASP A 63 14.16 -2.84 9.85
CA ASP A 63 13.42 -1.70 10.40
C ASP A 63 12.03 -1.59 9.77
N ARG A 64 11.06 -2.23 10.42
CA ARG A 64 9.65 -2.23 9.96
C ARG A 64 9.02 -0.85 10.07
N GLU A 65 9.38 -0.10 11.09
CA GLU A 65 8.71 1.18 11.39
C GLU A 65 9.11 2.28 10.41
N SER A 66 10.31 2.24 9.85
CA SER A 66 10.76 3.25 8.89
C SER A 66 10.11 3.12 7.51
N ILE A 67 9.57 1.93 7.16
CA ILE A 67 9.06 1.64 5.81
C ILE A 67 7.54 1.70 5.79
N VAL A 68 7.00 2.36 4.76
CA VAL A 68 5.57 2.37 4.43
C VAL A 68 5.31 1.41 3.28
N VAL A 69 4.55 0.36 3.53
CA VAL A 69 4.13 -0.63 2.52
C VAL A 69 2.71 -0.31 2.05
N ALA A 70 2.58 0.10 0.80
CA ALA A 70 1.32 0.24 0.10
C ALA A 70 1.11 -0.96 -0.82
N THR A 71 0.02 -1.67 -0.66
CA THR A 71 -0.27 -2.90 -1.42
C THR A 71 -1.78 -3.14 -1.53
N GLY A 72 -2.17 -4.13 -2.30
CA GLY A 72 -3.56 -4.56 -2.39
C GLY A 72 -3.74 -5.74 -3.34
N PRO A 73 -4.90 -6.39 -3.33
CA PRO A 73 -5.21 -7.48 -4.23
C PRO A 73 -5.38 -6.98 -5.67
N THR A 74 -4.99 -7.80 -6.63
CA THR A 74 -5.21 -7.52 -8.05
C THR A 74 -6.71 -7.47 -8.38
N LEU A 75 -7.53 -8.29 -7.68
CA LEU A 75 -8.99 -8.34 -7.81
C LEU A 75 -9.63 -8.23 -6.42
N ALA A 76 -10.55 -7.28 -6.25
CA ALA A 76 -11.22 -7.00 -4.98
C ALA A 76 -12.70 -6.66 -5.17
N PHE A 77 -13.47 -7.62 -5.68
CA PHE A 77 -14.91 -7.48 -5.85
C PHE A 77 -15.70 -7.98 -4.62
N PHE A 78 -15.10 -8.87 -3.83
CA PHE A 78 -15.71 -9.49 -2.65
C PHE A 78 -14.83 -9.32 -1.41
N GLY A 79 -15.43 -9.10 -0.26
CA GLY A 79 -14.73 -8.96 1.02
C GLY A 79 -13.88 -10.19 1.38
N SER A 80 -14.37 -11.39 1.13
CA SER A 80 -13.64 -12.63 1.41
C SER A 80 -12.33 -12.76 0.61
N SER A 81 -12.33 -12.38 -0.67
CA SER A 81 -11.12 -12.39 -1.51
C SER A 81 -10.14 -11.30 -1.07
N LEU A 82 -10.65 -10.13 -0.67
CA LEU A 82 -9.86 -9.04 -0.13
C LEU A 82 -9.14 -9.47 1.16
N ARG A 83 -9.86 -10.06 2.12
CA ARG A 83 -9.30 -10.58 3.37
C ARG A 83 -8.23 -11.64 3.12
N LYS A 84 -8.55 -12.65 2.32
CA LYS A 84 -7.61 -13.73 1.97
C LYS A 84 -6.31 -13.20 1.38
N SER A 85 -6.42 -12.24 0.44
CA SER A 85 -5.25 -11.61 -0.19
C SER A 85 -4.42 -10.80 0.81
N THR A 86 -5.08 -10.06 1.71
CA THR A 86 -4.41 -9.29 2.76
C THR A 86 -3.61 -10.20 3.69
N GLU A 87 -4.22 -11.26 4.19
CA GLU A 87 -3.56 -12.23 5.07
C GLU A 87 -2.42 -12.98 4.36
N GLN A 88 -2.58 -13.27 3.07
CA GLN A 88 -1.49 -13.84 2.26
C GLN A 88 -0.31 -12.86 2.14
N THR A 89 -0.57 -11.58 1.94
CA THR A 89 0.46 -10.53 1.87
C THR A 89 1.23 -10.43 3.18
N LEU A 90 0.54 -10.39 4.33
CA LEU A 90 1.16 -10.36 5.65
C LEU A 90 2.12 -11.54 5.84
N ARG A 91 1.66 -12.76 5.52
CA ARG A 91 2.52 -13.97 5.59
C ARG A 91 3.69 -13.91 4.61
N GLN A 92 3.45 -13.48 3.36
CA GLN A 92 4.48 -13.46 2.32
C GLN A 92 5.60 -12.45 2.64
N LEU A 93 5.27 -11.29 3.16
CA LEU A 93 6.24 -10.28 3.58
C LEU A 93 6.78 -10.52 4.99
N ASN A 94 6.15 -11.42 5.76
CA ASN A 94 6.45 -11.69 7.18
C ASN A 94 6.34 -10.41 8.03
N ILE A 95 5.18 -9.75 7.94
CA ILE A 95 4.85 -8.54 8.68
C ILE A 95 3.49 -8.70 9.39
N GLU A 96 3.29 -7.97 10.47
CA GLU A 96 2.05 -8.02 11.26
C GLU A 96 0.98 -7.10 10.72
N TYR A 97 1.36 -6.00 10.05
CA TYR A 97 0.43 -5.03 9.49
C TYR A 97 0.89 -4.48 8.14
N ILE A 98 -0.06 -3.99 7.35
CA ILE A 98 0.12 -3.24 6.12
C ILE A 98 -0.15 -1.77 6.42
N ASP A 99 0.73 -0.86 6.00
CA ASP A 99 0.52 0.57 6.23
C ASP A 99 -0.66 1.10 5.41
N ILE A 100 -0.76 0.75 4.12
CA ILE A 100 -1.83 1.19 3.24
C ILE A 100 -2.35 0.02 2.41
N LEU A 101 -3.58 -0.43 2.68
CA LEU A 101 -4.25 -1.43 1.87
C LEU A 101 -5.12 -0.75 0.82
N GLN A 102 -4.86 -1.01 -0.45
CA GLN A 102 -5.55 -0.37 -1.58
C GLN A 102 -6.48 -1.33 -2.31
N GLN A 103 -7.66 -0.84 -2.66
CA GLN A 103 -8.47 -1.42 -3.74
C GLN A 103 -7.94 -0.88 -5.07
N PHE A 104 -7.27 -1.75 -5.86
CA PHE A 104 -6.69 -1.32 -7.13
C PHE A 104 -7.76 -1.12 -8.20
N TRP A 105 -7.60 -0.04 -8.98
CA TRP A 105 -8.39 0.30 -10.16
C TRP A 105 -9.90 0.20 -9.92
N LEU A 106 -10.37 1.03 -8.98
CA LEU A 106 -11.77 1.08 -8.60
C LEU A 106 -12.69 1.25 -9.81
N GLY A 107 -13.68 0.37 -9.92
CA GLY A 107 -14.61 0.31 -11.06
C GLY A 107 -14.15 -0.60 -12.21
N LYS A 108 -12.91 -1.16 -12.16
CA LYS A 108 -12.40 -2.12 -13.16
C LYS A 108 -12.03 -3.46 -12.55
N THR A 109 -11.12 -3.47 -11.57
CA THR A 109 -10.65 -4.69 -10.91
C THR A 109 -11.07 -4.77 -9.44
N SER A 110 -11.71 -3.72 -8.93
CA SER A 110 -12.29 -3.69 -7.60
C SER A 110 -13.62 -2.93 -7.58
N ALA A 111 -14.42 -3.19 -6.58
CA ALA A 111 -15.71 -2.53 -6.37
C ALA A 111 -15.85 -2.04 -4.93
N GLN A 112 -16.44 -0.87 -4.77
CA GLN A 112 -16.85 -0.31 -3.49
C GLN A 112 -18.25 -0.85 -3.17
N THR A 113 -18.28 -2.03 -2.56
CA THR A 113 -19.51 -2.67 -2.07
C THR A 113 -19.54 -2.65 -0.55
N ALA A 114 -20.71 -2.85 0.07
CA ALA A 114 -20.80 -3.01 1.53
C ALA A 114 -19.82 -4.07 2.03
N SER A 115 -19.81 -5.25 1.39
CA SER A 115 -18.90 -6.35 1.76
C SER A 115 -17.43 -6.00 1.71
N THR A 116 -16.97 -5.27 0.68
CA THR A 116 -15.58 -4.86 0.59
C THR A 116 -15.22 -3.78 1.61
N MET A 117 -16.12 -2.82 1.83
CA MET A 117 -15.90 -1.73 2.79
C MET A 117 -15.92 -2.24 4.24
N ASP A 118 -16.84 -3.15 4.58
CA ASP A 118 -16.88 -3.75 5.91
C ASP A 118 -15.64 -4.61 6.18
N THR A 119 -15.15 -5.32 5.16
CA THR A 119 -13.87 -6.07 5.27
C THR A 119 -12.69 -5.14 5.49
N LEU A 120 -12.60 -4.02 4.77
CA LEU A 120 -11.52 -3.03 4.96
C LEU A 120 -11.53 -2.45 6.37
N ARG A 121 -12.71 -2.09 6.89
CA ARG A 121 -12.87 -1.60 8.27
C ARG A 121 -12.48 -2.66 9.29
N SER A 122 -12.97 -3.90 9.13
CA SER A 122 -12.63 -5.01 10.02
C SER A 122 -11.12 -5.28 10.06
N LEU A 123 -10.42 -5.26 8.91
CA LEU A 123 -8.96 -5.41 8.85
C LEU A 123 -8.22 -4.26 9.55
N LYS A 124 -8.78 -3.04 9.51
CA LYS A 124 -8.24 -1.87 10.22
C LYS A 124 -8.47 -2.01 11.74
N ASP A 125 -9.65 -2.42 12.17
CA ASP A 125 -10.00 -2.64 13.58
C ASP A 125 -9.17 -3.79 14.20
N GLU A 126 -8.84 -4.82 13.40
CA GLU A 126 -7.95 -5.92 13.78
C GLU A 126 -6.46 -5.49 13.85
N GLY A 127 -6.11 -4.26 13.47
CA GLY A 127 -4.73 -3.76 13.43
C GLY A 127 -3.89 -4.33 12.27
N LYS A 128 -4.49 -5.13 11.38
CA LYS A 128 -3.81 -5.70 10.20
C LYS A 128 -3.55 -4.67 9.09
N VAL A 129 -4.27 -3.55 9.10
CA VAL A 129 -4.17 -2.47 8.13
C VAL A 129 -4.25 -1.14 8.88
N ARG A 130 -3.34 -0.20 8.59
CA ARG A 130 -3.36 1.12 9.22
C ARG A 130 -4.25 2.12 8.47
N LEU A 131 -4.10 2.18 7.15
CA LEU A 131 -4.89 3.06 6.28
C LEU A 131 -5.50 2.26 5.13
N ILE A 132 -6.70 2.66 4.72
CA ILE A 132 -7.38 2.12 3.54
C ILE A 132 -7.30 3.11 2.39
N GLY A 133 -7.01 2.60 1.19
CA GLY A 133 -6.87 3.43 0.00
C GLY A 133 -7.51 2.81 -1.23
N THR A 134 -7.49 3.57 -2.31
CA THR A 134 -7.89 3.06 -3.63
C THR A 134 -7.09 3.72 -4.74
N SER A 135 -6.89 3.01 -5.86
CA SER A 135 -6.45 3.62 -7.09
C SER A 135 -7.63 3.81 -8.05
N ILE A 136 -7.71 4.97 -8.67
CA ILE A 136 -8.85 5.35 -9.51
C ILE A 136 -8.40 6.23 -10.69
N HIS A 137 -8.94 5.98 -11.87
CA HIS A 137 -8.68 6.77 -13.07
C HIS A 137 -9.77 7.81 -13.35
N ASP A 138 -10.97 7.57 -12.85
CA ASP A 138 -12.09 8.53 -12.93
C ASP A 138 -11.86 9.67 -11.94
N ARG A 139 -11.46 10.83 -12.46
CA ARG A 139 -11.12 12.02 -11.66
C ARG A 139 -12.34 12.64 -11.01
N VAL A 140 -13.51 12.58 -11.65
CA VAL A 140 -14.77 13.12 -11.10
C VAL A 140 -15.17 12.30 -9.88
N ARG A 141 -15.18 10.96 -10.02
CA ARG A 141 -15.44 10.04 -8.91
C ARG A 141 -14.40 10.14 -7.81
N ALA A 142 -13.11 10.31 -8.15
CA ALA A 142 -12.05 10.54 -7.16
C ALA A 142 -12.33 11.79 -6.31
N GLY A 143 -12.75 12.89 -6.94
CA GLY A 143 -13.15 14.10 -6.23
C GLY A 143 -14.33 13.89 -5.27
N GLN A 144 -15.31 13.06 -5.67
CA GLN A 144 -16.43 12.70 -4.79
C GLN A 144 -15.96 11.87 -3.60
N LEU A 145 -15.16 10.80 -3.84
CA LEU A 145 -14.59 9.97 -2.78
C LEU A 145 -13.75 10.77 -1.77
N ALA A 146 -13.02 11.77 -2.24
CA ALA A 146 -12.25 12.68 -1.38
C ALA A 146 -13.15 13.54 -0.50
N LYS A 147 -14.26 14.09 -1.04
CA LYS A 147 -15.25 14.85 -0.26
C LYS A 147 -15.94 13.96 0.78
N ASP A 148 -16.31 12.76 0.42
CA ASP A 148 -17.02 11.81 1.28
C ASP A 148 -16.09 11.15 2.31
N ARG A 149 -14.75 11.37 2.20
CA ARG A 149 -13.72 10.80 3.09
C ARG A 149 -13.84 9.28 3.26
N VAL A 150 -14.18 8.59 2.18
CA VAL A 150 -14.41 7.13 2.19
C VAL A 150 -13.10 6.37 2.36
N TYR A 151 -12.00 6.91 1.80
CA TYR A 151 -10.66 6.34 1.87
C TYR A 151 -9.70 7.34 2.53
N ASP A 152 -8.73 6.79 3.27
CA ASP A 152 -7.65 7.58 3.86
C ASP A 152 -6.65 8.06 2.78
N MET A 153 -6.54 7.34 1.64
CA MET A 153 -5.61 7.66 0.56
C MET A 153 -6.20 7.36 -0.82
N LEU A 154 -5.98 8.27 -1.75
CA LEU A 154 -6.33 8.11 -3.17
C LEU A 154 -5.08 8.15 -4.05
N MET A 155 -4.90 7.13 -4.89
CA MET A 155 -3.91 7.12 -5.97
C MET A 155 -4.65 7.48 -7.27
N ILE A 156 -4.42 8.67 -7.78
CA ILE A 156 -5.10 9.21 -8.97
C ILE A 156 -4.11 9.27 -10.13
N ARG A 157 -4.55 8.82 -11.29
CA ARG A 157 -3.74 8.90 -12.52
C ARG A 157 -4.21 10.07 -13.39
#